data_7c1ae57875827839456a41198ecc8569
#
_entry.id   7c1ae57875827839456a41198ecc8569
#
_cell.length_a   1.000
_cell.length_b   1.000
_cell.length_c   1.000
_cell.angle_alpha   90.00
_cell.angle_beta   90.00
_cell.angle_gamma   90.00
#
_symmetry.space_group_name_H-M   'P 1'
#
loop_
_entity.id
_entity.type
_entity.pdbx_description
1 polymer ?
#
loop_
_entity_poly.entity_id
_entity_poly.type
_entity_poly.pdbx_seq_one_letter_code
_entity_poly.pdbx_strand_id
1 'polypeptide(L)'
;MTETAPPTPTESAVALAAALKKLAASERLLLALDFDGTLAPFVDKPKAARALPAATAALEKLERMPNTWVAFVSGRPLSSLEVVTEADDDALLIGSHGVEVRFGRDGVSLDLSDEERATLARLGEVLGALVESIPGTRLEVKPVGFGVHYRELDQNEAPDVVARAYEAAATVSDALTIRDGKDIIEFSVRGADKGDGIERLREYTVVTAVLFAGDDVTDEDGFRVLRPEAGDVGIKVGEADTLAQFRLADEAAIATMLTLLVEARGSRS
;
A
#
# COMPACT_ATOMS: atom_id res chain seq x y z
N MET A 1 -4.82 -29.89 21.88
CA MET A 1 -4.18 -28.69 21.32
C MET A 1 -4.12 -27.69 22.47
N THR A 2 -2.96 -27.44 23.02
CA THR A 2 -2.75 -26.44 24.09
C THR A 2 -2.74 -25.07 23.42
N GLU A 3 -3.80 -24.31 23.64
CA GLU A 3 -3.90 -22.90 23.28
C GLU A 3 -2.84 -22.15 24.11
N THR A 4 -1.75 -21.76 23.50
CA THR A 4 -0.73 -20.91 24.14
C THR A 4 -1.33 -19.51 24.32
N ALA A 5 -1.30 -18.99 25.55
CA ALA A 5 -1.74 -17.64 25.83
C ALA A 5 -0.99 -16.62 24.96
N PRO A 6 -1.62 -15.51 24.52
CA PRO A 6 -0.96 -14.48 23.75
C PRO A 6 0.25 -13.91 24.53
N PRO A 7 1.35 -13.55 23.86
CA PRO A 7 2.55 -13.02 24.51
C PRO A 7 2.24 -11.72 25.25
N THR A 8 2.92 -11.49 26.35
CA THR A 8 2.82 -10.23 27.09
C THR A 8 3.42 -9.07 26.27
N PRO A 9 3.04 -7.81 26.52
CA PRO A 9 3.63 -6.65 25.81
C PRO A 9 5.16 -6.61 25.89
N THR A 10 5.75 -7.04 27.01
CA THR A 10 7.21 -7.10 27.18
C THR A 10 7.83 -8.20 26.32
N GLU A 11 7.22 -9.36 26.23
CA GLU A 11 7.69 -10.46 25.37
C GLU A 11 7.60 -10.07 23.89
N SER A 12 6.52 -9.40 23.48
CA SER A 12 6.37 -8.87 22.12
C SER A 12 7.45 -7.84 21.76
N ALA A 13 7.78 -6.93 22.67
CA ALA A 13 8.83 -5.93 22.47
C ALA A 13 10.22 -6.57 22.35
N VAL A 14 10.53 -7.57 23.16
CA VAL A 14 11.80 -8.32 23.11
C VAL A 14 11.90 -9.10 21.78
N ALA A 15 10.82 -9.74 21.36
CA ALA A 15 10.77 -10.47 20.09
C ALA A 15 10.95 -9.54 18.88
N LEU A 16 10.29 -8.38 18.87
CA LEU A 16 10.48 -7.36 17.83
C LEU A 16 11.93 -6.87 17.79
N ALA A 17 12.53 -6.54 18.93
CA ALA A 17 13.92 -6.09 18.99
C ALA A 17 14.89 -7.15 18.42
N ALA A 18 14.67 -8.44 18.72
CA ALA A 18 15.46 -9.53 18.16
C ALA A 18 15.27 -9.66 16.64
N ALA A 19 14.02 -9.53 16.14
CA ALA A 19 13.71 -9.56 14.71
C ALA A 19 14.37 -8.39 13.98
N LEU A 20 14.30 -7.16 14.52
CA LEU A 20 14.95 -5.98 13.94
C LEU A 20 16.47 -6.12 13.91
N LYS A 21 17.07 -6.71 14.94
CA LYS A 21 18.51 -6.99 14.94
C LYS A 21 18.90 -7.99 13.86
N LYS A 22 18.11 -9.04 13.64
CA LYS A 22 18.30 -10.01 12.55
C LYS A 22 18.12 -9.33 11.20
N LEU A 23 17.08 -8.53 11.04
CA LEU A 23 16.80 -7.76 9.84
C LEU A 23 17.93 -6.79 9.51
N ALA A 24 18.42 -6.02 10.50
CA ALA A 24 19.58 -5.14 10.35
C ALA A 24 20.84 -5.89 9.90
N ALA A 25 20.93 -7.18 10.24
CA ALA A 25 22.04 -8.06 9.85
C ALA A 25 21.92 -8.63 8.44
N SER A 26 20.80 -8.47 7.74
CA SER A 26 20.62 -8.97 6.37
C SER A 26 21.60 -8.35 5.40
N GLU A 27 22.00 -9.10 4.38
CA GLU A 27 22.96 -8.63 3.37
C GLU A 27 22.36 -7.50 2.53
N ARG A 28 21.09 -7.68 2.10
CA ARG A 28 20.35 -6.77 1.25
C ARG A 28 18.95 -6.58 1.85
N LEU A 29 18.61 -5.36 2.23
CA LEU A 29 17.39 -5.01 2.97
C LEU A 29 16.49 -4.11 2.15
N LEU A 30 15.21 -4.48 2.04
CA LEU A 30 14.14 -3.61 1.56
C LEU A 30 13.25 -3.20 2.75
N LEU A 31 13.02 -1.89 2.87
CA LEU A 31 11.94 -1.34 3.69
C LEU A 31 10.81 -0.94 2.73
N ALA A 32 9.76 -1.71 2.70
CA ALA A 32 8.52 -1.38 1.99
C ALA A 32 7.52 -0.85 3.03
N LEU A 33 7.05 0.37 2.87
CA LEU A 33 6.27 1.06 3.90
C LEU A 33 5.00 1.65 3.29
N ASP A 34 3.87 1.38 3.92
CA ASP A 34 2.68 2.16 3.64
C ASP A 34 2.87 3.60 4.15
N PHE A 35 2.04 4.53 3.66
CA PHE A 35 2.23 5.94 3.94
C PHE A 35 1.21 6.51 4.92
N ASP A 36 -0.08 6.48 4.58
CA ASP A 36 -1.16 7.06 5.39
C ASP A 36 -1.51 6.16 6.56
N GLY A 37 -1.49 6.65 7.80
CA GLY A 37 -1.71 5.85 9.00
C GLY A 37 -0.49 5.02 9.44
N THR A 38 0.59 5.00 8.64
CA THR A 38 1.83 4.27 8.95
C THR A 38 3.03 5.19 9.15
N LEU A 39 3.33 6.06 8.20
CA LEU A 39 4.40 7.05 8.29
C LEU A 39 3.85 8.45 8.56
N ALA A 40 2.66 8.74 8.03
CA ALA A 40 1.97 10.03 8.11
C ALA A 40 0.62 9.86 8.80
N PRO A 41 0.27 10.70 9.77
CA PRO A 41 -1.06 10.69 10.36
C PRO A 41 -2.12 11.09 9.32
N PHE A 42 -3.35 10.60 9.51
CA PHE A 42 -4.48 11.00 8.68
C PHE A 42 -4.78 12.49 8.84
N VAL A 43 -4.99 13.18 7.72
CA VAL A 43 -5.26 14.62 7.66
C VAL A 43 -6.47 14.92 6.76
N ASP A 44 -7.20 16.02 7.03
CA ASP A 44 -8.38 16.41 6.26
C ASP A 44 -8.09 16.68 4.78
N LYS A 45 -6.89 17.17 4.49
CA LYS A 45 -6.43 17.46 3.12
C LYS A 45 -5.41 16.43 2.69
N PRO A 46 -5.78 15.42 1.87
CA PRO A 46 -4.88 14.33 1.48
C PRO A 46 -3.52 14.78 0.93
N LYS A 47 -3.46 15.88 0.19
CA LYS A 47 -2.22 16.46 -0.34
C LYS A 47 -1.30 17.07 0.71
N ALA A 48 -1.80 17.31 1.92
CA ALA A 48 -1.03 17.87 3.03
C ALA A 48 -0.44 16.80 3.95
N ALA A 49 -0.72 15.51 3.72
CA ALA A 49 -0.11 14.43 4.48
C ALA A 49 1.41 14.47 4.34
N ARG A 50 2.11 14.32 5.46
CA ARG A 50 3.59 14.23 5.51
C ARG A 50 3.98 13.20 6.55
N ALA A 51 5.00 12.43 6.23
CA ALA A 51 5.60 11.55 7.20
C ALA A 51 6.10 12.33 8.43
N LEU A 52 6.10 11.70 9.59
CA LEU A 52 6.66 12.32 10.78
C LEU A 52 8.13 12.68 10.55
N PRO A 53 8.61 13.85 10.99
CA PRO A 53 10.00 14.29 10.75
C PRO A 53 11.06 13.29 11.22
N ALA A 54 10.79 12.56 12.32
CA ALA A 54 11.70 11.52 12.81
C ALA A 54 11.74 10.30 11.89
N ALA A 55 10.60 9.92 11.27
CA ALA A 55 10.54 8.84 10.29
C ALA A 55 11.30 9.25 9.02
N THR A 56 11.04 10.44 8.47
CA THR A 56 11.76 10.98 7.31
C THR A 56 13.27 10.96 7.52
N ALA A 57 13.75 11.50 8.67
CA ALA A 57 15.18 11.54 8.99
C ALA A 57 15.81 10.14 9.13
N ALA A 58 15.05 9.15 9.61
CA ALA A 58 15.51 7.76 9.69
C ALA A 58 15.57 7.11 8.31
N LEU A 59 14.55 7.30 7.46
CA LEU A 59 14.49 6.76 6.10
C LEU A 59 15.63 7.31 5.24
N GLU A 60 15.88 8.62 5.25
CA GLU A 60 17.00 9.23 4.55
C GLU A 60 18.37 8.63 4.94
N LYS A 61 18.54 8.27 6.23
CA LYS A 61 19.77 7.61 6.68
C LYS A 61 19.85 6.17 6.18
N LEU A 62 18.74 5.44 6.19
CA LEU A 62 18.67 4.05 5.71
C LEU A 62 18.95 3.97 4.21
N GLU A 63 18.39 4.88 3.41
CA GLU A 63 18.62 4.94 1.95
C GLU A 63 20.11 5.18 1.60
N ARG A 64 20.83 5.91 2.44
CA ARG A 64 22.26 6.12 2.24
C ARG A 64 23.13 4.94 2.67
N MET A 65 22.56 3.93 3.34
CA MET A 65 23.31 2.74 3.76
C MET A 65 23.47 1.76 2.59
N PRO A 66 24.63 1.11 2.47
CA PRO A 66 24.87 0.12 1.42
C PRO A 66 23.83 -1.00 1.47
N ASN A 67 23.40 -1.46 0.28
CA ASN A 67 22.46 -2.58 0.15
C ASN A 67 21.17 -2.40 0.97
N THR A 68 20.68 -1.18 1.02
CA THR A 68 19.42 -0.83 1.70
C THR A 68 18.54 -0.02 0.77
N TRP A 69 17.31 -0.43 0.59
CA TRP A 69 16.31 0.23 -0.25
C TRP A 69 15.11 0.63 0.59
N VAL A 70 14.57 1.80 0.31
CA VAL A 70 13.30 2.28 0.87
C VAL A 70 12.31 2.40 -0.28
N ALA A 71 11.11 1.87 -0.08
CA ALA A 71 10.01 1.96 -1.02
C ALA A 71 8.72 2.34 -0.30
N PHE A 72 7.89 3.17 -0.93
CA PHE A 72 6.57 3.48 -0.43
C PHE A 72 5.52 2.67 -1.21
N VAL A 73 4.61 2.00 -0.49
CA VAL A 73 3.59 1.10 -1.04
C VAL A 73 2.21 1.56 -0.58
N SER A 74 1.45 2.22 -1.44
CA SER A 74 0.24 2.94 -1.04
C SER A 74 -0.95 2.70 -1.96
N GLY A 75 -2.16 2.92 -1.44
CA GLY A 75 -3.39 3.02 -2.23
C GLY A 75 -3.49 4.32 -3.03
N ARG A 76 -2.65 5.32 -2.74
CA ARG A 76 -2.60 6.55 -3.50
C ARG A 76 -2.13 6.32 -4.94
N PRO A 77 -2.66 7.05 -5.94
CA PRO A 77 -2.02 7.14 -7.25
C PRO A 77 -0.58 7.66 -7.13
N LEU A 78 0.33 7.22 -8.00
CA LEU A 78 1.74 7.64 -7.98
C LEU A 78 1.88 9.16 -7.96
N SER A 79 1.12 9.89 -8.78
CA SER A 79 1.15 11.35 -8.83
C SER A 79 0.81 12.03 -7.50
N SER A 80 0.01 11.39 -6.65
CA SER A 80 -0.28 11.85 -5.29
C SER A 80 0.80 11.42 -4.31
N LEU A 81 1.28 10.18 -4.44
CA LEU A 81 2.31 9.60 -3.57
C LEU A 81 3.62 10.39 -3.68
N GLU A 82 4.06 10.72 -4.89
CA GLU A 82 5.22 11.57 -5.16
C GLU A 82 5.17 12.92 -4.41
N VAL A 83 4.01 13.56 -4.41
CA VAL A 83 3.82 14.85 -3.73
C VAL A 83 3.93 14.72 -2.21
N VAL A 84 3.32 13.68 -1.63
CA VAL A 84 3.25 13.55 -0.16
C VAL A 84 4.51 12.96 0.45
N THR A 85 5.25 12.15 -0.31
CA THR A 85 6.55 11.58 0.09
C THR A 85 7.71 12.53 -0.21
N GLU A 86 7.48 13.57 -1.04
CA GLU A 86 8.53 14.46 -1.57
C GLU A 86 9.62 13.66 -2.30
N ALA A 87 9.20 12.57 -2.95
CA ALA A 87 10.08 11.58 -3.56
C ALA A 87 10.89 12.18 -4.72
N ASP A 88 12.16 11.87 -4.75
CA ASP A 88 13.04 12.19 -5.89
C ASP A 88 12.87 11.21 -7.06
N ASP A 89 13.64 11.41 -8.14
CA ASP A 89 13.58 10.59 -9.35
C ASP A 89 14.06 9.14 -9.13
N ASP A 90 14.85 8.88 -8.09
CA ASP A 90 15.42 7.57 -7.80
C ASP A 90 14.56 6.75 -6.82
N ALA A 91 13.45 7.32 -6.30
CA ALA A 91 12.57 6.67 -5.33
C ALA A 91 11.86 5.45 -5.90
N LEU A 92 11.67 4.44 -5.05
CA LEU A 92 10.88 3.24 -5.34
C LEU A 92 9.46 3.45 -4.82
N LEU A 93 8.49 3.50 -5.73
CA LEU A 93 7.09 3.76 -5.40
C LEU A 93 6.17 2.70 -5.98
N ILE A 94 5.24 2.23 -5.17
CA ILE A 94 4.11 1.41 -5.56
C ILE A 94 2.85 2.21 -5.23
N GLY A 95 2.11 2.60 -6.25
CA GLY A 95 0.84 3.33 -6.15
C GLY A 95 -0.36 2.47 -6.50
N SER A 96 -1.56 3.03 -6.24
CA SER A 96 -2.84 2.41 -6.61
C SER A 96 -2.93 0.94 -6.20
N HIS A 97 -2.52 0.61 -4.95
CA HIS A 97 -2.51 -0.74 -4.37
C HIS A 97 -1.70 -1.77 -5.18
N GLY A 98 -0.58 -1.41 -5.80
CA GLY A 98 0.25 -2.36 -6.57
C GLY A 98 0.16 -2.21 -8.08
N VAL A 99 -0.81 -1.45 -8.57
CA VAL A 99 -1.07 -1.27 -10.00
C VAL A 99 0.00 -0.42 -10.68
N GLU A 100 0.32 0.73 -10.07
CA GLU A 100 1.31 1.68 -10.58
C GLU A 100 2.66 1.42 -9.91
N VAL A 101 3.71 1.33 -10.69
CA VAL A 101 5.06 1.04 -10.20
C VAL A 101 6.03 2.06 -10.77
N ARG A 102 6.88 2.64 -9.92
CA ARG A 102 8.05 3.42 -10.32
C ARG A 102 9.29 2.88 -9.61
N PHE A 103 10.25 2.41 -10.39
CA PHE A 103 11.54 1.94 -9.88
C PHE A 103 12.64 2.91 -10.31
N GLY A 104 12.81 3.96 -9.50
CA GLY A 104 13.78 5.00 -9.79
C GLY A 104 13.53 5.67 -11.14
N ARG A 105 14.58 5.93 -11.90
CA ARG A 105 14.53 6.58 -13.20
C ARG A 105 14.08 5.69 -14.36
N ASP A 106 13.89 4.40 -14.13
CA ASP A 106 13.41 3.47 -15.16
C ASP A 106 11.96 3.74 -15.59
N GLY A 107 11.33 4.69 -14.91
CA GLY A 107 10.02 5.22 -15.25
C GLY A 107 8.85 4.47 -14.65
N VAL A 108 7.65 4.95 -14.95
CA VAL A 108 6.40 4.35 -14.50
C VAL A 108 6.04 3.18 -15.39
N SER A 109 5.96 1.99 -14.83
CA SER A 109 5.46 0.81 -15.52
C SER A 109 3.96 0.64 -15.24
N LEU A 110 3.15 1.20 -16.13
CA LEU A 110 1.74 0.84 -16.28
C LEU A 110 1.57 0.20 -17.65
N ASP A 111 2.06 -1.02 -17.81
CA ASP A 111 2.04 -1.70 -19.09
C ASP A 111 0.76 -2.51 -19.26
N LEU A 112 -0.33 -1.82 -19.64
CA LEU A 112 -1.58 -2.47 -20.01
C LEU A 112 -1.43 -3.15 -21.37
N SER A 113 -1.94 -4.38 -21.51
CA SER A 113 -2.10 -5.03 -22.81
C SER A 113 -3.10 -4.27 -23.70
N ASP A 114 -3.13 -4.57 -24.98
CA ASP A 114 -4.10 -3.96 -25.89
C ASP A 114 -5.55 -4.32 -25.49
N GLU A 115 -5.77 -5.53 -25.00
CA GLU A 115 -7.05 -5.99 -24.50
C GLU A 115 -7.49 -5.23 -23.24
N GLU A 116 -6.58 -5.04 -22.27
CA GLU A 116 -6.86 -4.24 -21.06
C GLU A 116 -7.16 -2.77 -21.42
N ARG A 117 -6.43 -2.18 -22.38
CA ARG A 117 -6.70 -0.83 -22.86
C ARG A 117 -8.08 -0.71 -23.50
N ALA A 118 -8.46 -1.67 -24.33
CA ALA A 118 -9.78 -1.70 -24.96
C ALA A 118 -10.90 -1.88 -23.93
N THR A 119 -10.70 -2.76 -22.96
CA THR A 119 -11.63 -2.98 -21.85
C THR A 119 -11.78 -1.73 -20.99
N LEU A 120 -10.68 -1.06 -20.65
CA LEU A 120 -10.67 0.17 -19.88
C LEU A 120 -11.45 1.30 -20.60
N ALA A 121 -11.24 1.46 -21.89
CA ALA A 121 -11.96 2.46 -22.67
C ALA A 121 -13.50 2.20 -22.64
N ARG A 122 -13.91 0.96 -22.92
CA ARG A 122 -15.33 0.59 -22.87
C ARG A 122 -15.94 0.74 -21.47
N LEU A 123 -15.19 0.39 -20.43
CA LEU A 123 -15.62 0.56 -19.04
C LEU A 123 -15.86 2.04 -18.72
N GLY A 124 -14.98 2.93 -19.16
CA GLY A 124 -15.16 4.37 -19.02
C GLY A 124 -16.39 4.90 -19.72
N GLU A 125 -16.73 4.38 -20.92
CA GLU A 125 -17.93 4.75 -21.67
C GLU A 125 -19.21 4.35 -20.91
N VAL A 126 -19.30 3.09 -20.46
CA VAL A 126 -20.53 2.59 -19.82
C VAL A 126 -20.75 3.19 -18.43
N LEU A 127 -19.70 3.33 -17.63
CA LEU A 127 -19.79 3.94 -16.29
C LEU A 127 -19.97 5.46 -16.39
N GLY A 128 -19.38 6.12 -17.39
CA GLY A 128 -19.59 7.53 -17.68
C GLY A 128 -21.06 7.81 -18.01
N ALA A 129 -21.65 7.05 -18.92
CA ALA A 129 -23.07 7.16 -19.28
C ALA A 129 -23.99 6.89 -18.08
N LEU A 130 -23.65 5.93 -17.21
CA LEU A 130 -24.38 5.65 -15.97
C LEU A 130 -24.38 6.89 -15.06
N VAL A 131 -23.21 7.43 -14.76
CA VAL A 131 -23.05 8.58 -13.85
C VAL A 131 -23.75 9.83 -14.39
N GLU A 132 -23.67 10.09 -15.72
CA GLU A 132 -24.40 11.20 -16.34
C GLU A 132 -25.94 11.06 -16.21
N SER A 133 -26.45 9.83 -16.11
CA SER A 133 -27.89 9.56 -15.96
C SER A 133 -28.42 9.70 -14.54
N ILE A 134 -27.55 9.81 -13.52
CA ILE A 134 -27.90 9.79 -12.10
C ILE A 134 -27.28 11.00 -11.39
N PRO A 135 -28.06 12.09 -11.15
CA PRO A 135 -27.58 13.23 -10.38
C PRO A 135 -27.10 12.80 -8.97
N GLY A 136 -26.02 13.40 -8.49
CA GLY A 136 -25.42 13.04 -7.19
C GLY A 136 -24.40 11.90 -7.26
N THR A 137 -24.15 11.35 -8.46
CA THR A 137 -23.02 10.43 -8.68
C THR A 137 -21.86 11.11 -9.38
N ARG A 138 -20.66 10.58 -9.21
CA ARG A 138 -19.44 11.10 -9.83
C ARG A 138 -18.51 9.95 -10.25
N LEU A 139 -17.98 10.04 -11.47
CA LEU A 139 -16.95 9.13 -11.95
C LEU A 139 -15.56 9.65 -11.57
N GLU A 140 -14.77 8.81 -10.92
CA GLU A 140 -13.34 9.03 -10.69
C GLU A 140 -12.55 8.18 -11.67
N VAL A 141 -11.68 8.81 -12.44
CA VAL A 141 -10.76 8.11 -13.34
C VAL A 141 -9.55 7.65 -12.55
N LYS A 142 -9.23 6.36 -12.63
CA LYS A 142 -8.06 5.72 -12.04
C LYS A 142 -7.14 5.16 -13.12
N PRO A 143 -5.87 4.86 -12.82
CA PRO A 143 -4.89 4.40 -13.82
C PRO A 143 -5.33 3.18 -14.62
N VAL A 144 -6.03 2.23 -14.00
CA VAL A 144 -6.50 0.99 -14.63
C VAL A 144 -7.99 0.73 -14.40
N GLY A 145 -8.78 1.77 -14.12
CA GLY A 145 -10.18 1.58 -13.79
C GLY A 145 -10.93 2.87 -13.51
N PHE A 146 -12.06 2.73 -12.86
CA PHE A 146 -12.94 3.85 -12.50
C PHE A 146 -13.59 3.61 -11.14
N GLY A 147 -13.79 4.68 -10.38
CA GLY A 147 -14.59 4.70 -9.17
C GLY A 147 -15.90 5.42 -9.39
N VAL A 148 -17.01 4.79 -9.07
CA VAL A 148 -18.36 5.41 -9.05
C VAL A 148 -18.65 5.86 -7.63
N HIS A 149 -18.60 7.16 -7.38
CA HIS A 149 -18.98 7.76 -6.11
C HIS A 149 -20.47 7.99 -6.05
N TYR A 150 -21.08 7.65 -4.90
CA TYR A 150 -22.51 7.82 -4.64
C TYR A 150 -22.80 8.46 -3.26
N ARG A 151 -21.82 9.14 -2.69
CA ARG A 151 -21.89 9.75 -1.34
C ARG A 151 -23.01 10.81 -1.19
N GLU A 152 -23.35 11.49 -2.30
CA GLU A 152 -24.34 12.57 -2.29
C GLU A 152 -25.77 12.04 -2.45
N LEU A 153 -25.96 10.72 -2.63
CA LEU A 153 -27.27 10.09 -2.75
C LEU A 153 -27.85 9.73 -1.38
N ASP A 154 -29.17 9.67 -1.34
CA ASP A 154 -29.89 9.14 -0.19
C ASP A 154 -29.58 7.65 0.01
N GLN A 155 -29.58 7.18 1.28
CA GLN A 155 -29.28 5.78 1.63
C GLN A 155 -30.18 4.76 0.92
N ASN A 156 -31.39 5.16 0.47
CA ASN A 156 -32.32 4.30 -0.26
C ASN A 156 -32.00 4.20 -1.75
N GLU A 157 -31.25 5.17 -2.33
CA GLU A 157 -30.90 5.22 -3.75
C GLU A 157 -29.53 4.54 -4.03
N ALA A 158 -28.62 4.57 -3.07
CA ALA A 158 -27.28 4.01 -3.20
C ALA A 158 -27.26 2.53 -3.64
N PRO A 159 -28.11 1.60 -3.11
CA PRO A 159 -28.12 0.20 -3.56
C PRO A 159 -28.50 0.02 -5.04
N ASP A 160 -29.43 0.84 -5.57
CA ASP A 160 -29.81 0.79 -6.98
C ASP A 160 -28.66 1.22 -7.88
N VAL A 161 -27.97 2.29 -7.51
CA VAL A 161 -26.79 2.77 -8.27
C VAL A 161 -25.68 1.73 -8.27
N VAL A 162 -25.40 1.11 -7.12
CA VAL A 162 -24.42 0.04 -7.02
C VAL A 162 -24.79 -1.13 -7.94
N ALA A 163 -26.04 -1.61 -7.88
CA ALA A 163 -26.50 -2.70 -8.74
C ALA A 163 -26.35 -2.35 -10.23
N ARG A 164 -26.78 -1.14 -10.64
CA ARG A 164 -26.64 -0.66 -12.03
C ARG A 164 -25.19 -0.51 -12.47
N ALA A 165 -24.29 -0.13 -11.56
CA ALA A 165 -22.87 -0.05 -11.86
C ALA A 165 -22.26 -1.45 -12.09
N TYR A 166 -22.65 -2.44 -11.28
CA TYR A 166 -22.28 -3.84 -11.51
C TYR A 166 -22.81 -4.36 -12.84
N GLU A 167 -24.08 -4.12 -13.16
CA GLU A 167 -24.69 -4.54 -14.42
C GLU A 167 -23.98 -3.91 -15.64
N ALA A 168 -23.71 -2.60 -15.58
CA ALA A 168 -22.99 -1.89 -16.63
C ALA A 168 -21.58 -2.45 -16.83
N ALA A 169 -20.83 -2.66 -15.76
CA ALA A 169 -19.49 -3.22 -15.82
C ALA A 169 -19.47 -4.66 -16.35
N ALA A 170 -20.44 -5.51 -15.98
CA ALA A 170 -20.56 -6.88 -16.47
C ALA A 170 -20.81 -6.96 -18.00
N THR A 171 -21.38 -5.91 -18.61
CA THR A 171 -21.49 -5.85 -20.09
C THR A 171 -20.14 -5.70 -20.79
N VAL A 172 -19.11 -5.29 -20.06
CA VAL A 172 -17.77 -5.04 -20.61
C VAL A 172 -16.88 -6.26 -20.47
N SER A 173 -16.78 -6.83 -19.26
CA SER A 173 -15.95 -8.00 -18.97
C SER A 173 -16.36 -8.63 -17.64
N ASP A 174 -16.31 -9.96 -17.57
CA ASP A 174 -16.47 -10.73 -16.32
C ASP A 174 -15.16 -10.83 -15.52
N ALA A 175 -14.05 -10.38 -16.08
CA ALA A 175 -12.71 -10.47 -15.48
C ALA A 175 -12.29 -9.19 -14.72
N LEU A 176 -13.22 -8.24 -14.53
CA LEU A 176 -12.93 -7.02 -13.78
C LEU A 176 -12.69 -7.32 -12.30
N THR A 177 -11.70 -6.68 -11.73
CA THR A 177 -11.55 -6.62 -10.27
C THR A 177 -12.46 -5.52 -9.74
N ILE A 178 -13.33 -5.88 -8.78
CA ILE A 178 -14.30 -4.95 -8.19
C ILE A 178 -14.01 -4.84 -6.69
N ARG A 179 -14.00 -3.61 -6.17
CA ARG A 179 -13.80 -3.32 -4.74
C ARG A 179 -14.87 -2.36 -4.25
N ASP A 180 -15.52 -2.74 -3.16
CA ASP A 180 -16.44 -1.88 -2.44
C ASP A 180 -15.66 -1.02 -1.44
N GLY A 181 -15.85 0.31 -1.54
CA GLY A 181 -15.30 1.28 -0.61
C GLY A 181 -16.42 2.02 0.14
N LYS A 182 -16.04 2.98 0.96
CA LYS A 182 -17.00 3.82 1.66
C LYS A 182 -17.60 4.84 0.68
N ASP A 183 -18.87 4.66 0.31
CA ASP A 183 -19.61 5.51 -0.63
C ASP A 183 -19.00 5.57 -2.04
N ILE A 184 -18.26 4.54 -2.44
CA ILE A 184 -17.65 4.34 -3.75
C ILE A 184 -17.62 2.85 -4.09
N ILE A 185 -17.80 2.54 -5.37
CA ILE A 185 -17.48 1.22 -5.93
C ILE A 185 -16.45 1.38 -7.03
N GLU A 186 -15.41 0.56 -7.00
CA GLU A 186 -14.27 0.63 -7.91
C GLU A 186 -14.25 -0.57 -8.84
N PHE A 187 -14.03 -0.30 -10.12
CA PHE A 187 -13.90 -1.30 -11.18
C PHE A 187 -12.53 -1.16 -11.83
N SER A 188 -11.76 -2.24 -11.93
CA SER A 188 -10.41 -2.25 -12.48
C SER A 188 -10.24 -3.37 -13.50
N VAL A 189 -9.56 -3.09 -14.61
CA VAL A 189 -9.19 -4.08 -15.64
C VAL A 189 -8.03 -4.97 -15.22
N ARG A 190 -7.33 -4.59 -14.16
CA ARG A 190 -6.22 -5.37 -13.59
C ARG A 190 -6.38 -5.46 -12.09
N GLY A 191 -6.39 -6.67 -11.56
CA GLY A 191 -6.21 -6.91 -10.14
C GLY A 191 -4.72 -6.86 -9.82
N ALA A 192 -4.34 -5.93 -8.97
CA ALA A 192 -3.05 -5.93 -8.30
C ALA A 192 -3.29 -5.54 -6.84
N ASP A 193 -2.47 -6.05 -5.96
CA ASP A 193 -2.52 -5.72 -4.54
C ASP A 193 -1.13 -5.29 -4.03
N LYS A 194 -1.05 -4.89 -2.76
CA LYS A 194 0.22 -4.46 -2.17
C LYS A 194 1.25 -5.60 -2.12
N GLY A 195 0.80 -6.85 -2.05
CA GLY A 195 1.67 -8.03 -2.10
C GLY A 195 2.37 -8.16 -3.45
N ASP A 196 1.62 -8.00 -4.56
CA ASP A 196 2.20 -7.97 -5.91
C ASP A 196 3.27 -6.88 -6.04
N GLY A 197 2.99 -5.69 -5.47
CA GLY A 197 3.94 -4.59 -5.43
C GLY A 197 5.22 -4.94 -4.67
N ILE A 198 5.11 -5.60 -3.51
CA ILE A 198 6.26 -6.03 -2.69
C ILE A 198 7.08 -7.10 -3.42
N GLU A 199 6.45 -8.07 -4.07
CA GLU A 199 7.19 -9.10 -4.83
C GLU A 199 7.95 -8.47 -6.02
N ARG A 200 7.35 -7.53 -6.75
CA ARG A 200 8.03 -6.76 -7.80
C ARG A 200 9.24 -5.98 -7.26
N LEU A 201 9.10 -5.32 -6.10
CA LEU A 201 10.22 -4.64 -5.43
C LEU A 201 11.31 -5.63 -5.04
N ARG A 202 10.96 -6.81 -4.53
CA ARG A 202 11.89 -7.88 -4.17
C ARG A 202 12.69 -8.35 -5.39
N GLU A 203 12.02 -8.58 -6.52
CA GLU A 203 12.65 -8.97 -7.78
C GLU A 203 13.61 -7.89 -8.29
N TYR A 204 13.16 -6.63 -8.31
CA TYR A 204 13.96 -5.51 -8.78
C TYR A 204 15.22 -5.27 -7.93
N THR A 205 15.06 -5.29 -6.61
CA THR A 205 16.15 -5.00 -5.66
C THR A 205 17.00 -6.22 -5.31
N VAL A 206 16.54 -7.43 -5.64
CA VAL A 206 17.20 -8.71 -5.32
C VAL A 206 17.56 -8.80 -3.84
N VAL A 207 16.64 -8.41 -2.94
CA VAL A 207 16.91 -8.34 -1.50
C VAL A 207 16.80 -9.70 -0.82
N THR A 208 17.49 -9.83 0.32
CA THR A 208 17.51 -11.05 1.14
C THR A 208 16.53 -10.99 2.31
N ALA A 209 16.05 -9.79 2.64
CA ALA A 209 15.02 -9.58 3.66
C ALA A 209 14.18 -8.35 3.37
N VAL A 210 12.92 -8.38 3.78
CA VAL A 210 11.95 -7.29 3.64
C VAL A 210 11.40 -6.94 5.01
N LEU A 211 11.33 -5.65 5.32
CA LEU A 211 10.43 -5.12 6.33
C LEU A 211 9.22 -4.50 5.61
N PHE A 212 8.03 -4.94 5.96
CA PHE A 212 6.80 -4.27 5.51
C PHE A 212 6.01 -3.79 6.73
N ALA A 213 5.54 -2.53 6.69
CA ALA A 213 4.68 -1.95 7.72
C ALA A 213 3.45 -1.30 7.06
N GLY A 214 2.28 -1.46 7.70
CA GLY A 214 1.01 -0.92 7.24
C GLY A 214 -0.06 -0.92 8.32
N ASP A 215 -1.13 -0.11 8.13
CA ASP A 215 -2.21 0.07 9.11
C ASP A 215 -3.59 -0.41 8.62
N ASP A 216 -3.80 -0.50 7.30
CA ASP A 216 -5.10 -0.79 6.69
C ASP A 216 -5.29 -2.29 6.37
N VAL A 217 -6.52 -2.64 5.99
CA VAL A 217 -6.89 -3.99 5.53
C VAL A 217 -6.18 -4.39 4.23
N THR A 218 -5.89 -3.44 3.35
CA THR A 218 -5.14 -3.69 2.10
C THR A 218 -3.67 -4.04 2.33
N ASP A 219 -3.13 -3.78 3.54
CA ASP A 219 -1.77 -4.17 3.92
C ASP A 219 -1.66 -5.67 4.24
N GLU A 220 -2.79 -6.33 4.52
CA GLU A 220 -2.80 -7.77 4.75
C GLU A 220 -2.33 -8.56 3.51
N ASP A 221 -2.56 -8.03 2.31
CA ASP A 221 -2.02 -8.60 1.08
C ASP A 221 -0.49 -8.50 1.05
N GLY A 222 0.07 -7.39 1.54
CA GLY A 222 1.51 -7.22 1.71
C GLY A 222 2.10 -8.14 2.78
N PHE A 223 1.42 -8.31 3.92
CA PHE A 223 1.88 -9.24 4.97
C PHE A 223 1.86 -10.70 4.51
N ARG A 224 0.92 -11.08 3.64
CA ARG A 224 0.76 -12.46 3.13
C ARG A 224 1.96 -12.94 2.33
N VAL A 225 2.66 -12.06 1.62
CA VAL A 225 3.80 -12.40 0.76
C VAL A 225 5.15 -12.38 1.48
N LEU A 226 5.17 -11.99 2.76
CA LEU A 226 6.38 -12.01 3.57
C LEU A 226 6.82 -13.44 3.88
N ARG A 227 8.12 -13.62 4.05
CA ARG A 227 8.82 -14.89 4.27
C ARG A 227 9.57 -14.85 5.62
N PRO A 228 8.88 -15.04 6.76
CA PRO A 228 9.49 -14.94 8.08
C PRO A 228 10.69 -15.87 8.29
N GLU A 229 10.65 -17.05 7.68
CA GLU A 229 11.74 -18.02 7.69
C GLU A 229 13.00 -17.50 6.98
N ALA A 230 12.84 -16.63 5.96
CA ALA A 230 13.94 -15.95 5.29
C ALA A 230 14.42 -14.69 6.05
N GLY A 231 13.67 -14.26 7.07
CA GLY A 231 14.01 -13.11 7.89
C GLY A 231 13.20 -11.86 7.59
N ASP A 232 12.11 -11.98 6.81
CA ASP A 232 11.17 -10.88 6.61
C ASP A 232 10.43 -10.54 7.91
N VAL A 233 10.06 -9.27 8.03
CA VAL A 233 9.37 -8.73 9.21
C VAL A 233 8.14 -7.93 8.76
N GLY A 234 6.96 -8.34 9.24
CA GLY A 234 5.70 -7.63 9.07
C GLY A 234 5.29 -6.90 10.34
N ILE A 235 4.92 -5.62 10.21
CA ILE A 235 4.51 -4.76 11.32
C ILE A 235 3.17 -4.11 11.03
N LYS A 236 2.15 -4.48 11.79
CA LYS A 236 0.84 -3.80 11.79
C LYS A 236 0.90 -2.54 12.65
N VAL A 237 0.35 -1.45 12.14
CA VAL A 237 0.05 -0.25 12.93
C VAL A 237 -1.41 -0.30 13.37
N GLY A 238 -1.68 0.01 14.66
CA GLY A 238 -3.04 -0.01 15.21
C GLY A 238 -3.52 -1.40 15.66
N GLU A 239 -4.82 -1.54 15.99
CA GLU A 239 -5.36 -2.67 16.75
C GLU A 239 -6.13 -3.70 15.92
N ALA A 240 -6.36 -3.47 14.61
CA ALA A 240 -7.13 -4.37 13.75
C ALA A 240 -6.47 -5.76 13.63
N ASP A 241 -7.25 -6.80 13.32
CA ASP A 241 -6.75 -8.15 13.06
C ASP A 241 -5.71 -8.14 11.94
N THR A 242 -4.68 -9.00 12.06
CA THR A 242 -3.56 -8.96 11.11
C THR A 242 -2.80 -10.27 10.98
N LEU A 243 -2.23 -10.49 9.78
CA LEU A 243 -1.24 -11.52 9.49
C LEU A 243 0.19 -11.08 9.86
N ALA A 244 0.42 -9.81 10.18
CA ALA A 244 1.73 -9.30 10.58
C ALA A 244 2.22 -9.97 11.87
N GLN A 245 3.53 -10.21 11.94
CA GLN A 245 4.16 -10.85 13.10
C GLN A 245 4.20 -9.94 14.33
N PHE A 246 4.28 -8.64 14.10
CA PHE A 246 4.42 -7.63 15.14
C PHE A 246 3.40 -6.52 14.98
N ARG A 247 3.21 -5.78 16.06
CA ARG A 247 2.29 -4.65 16.12
C ARG A 247 2.96 -3.46 16.80
N LEU A 248 2.72 -2.28 16.24
CA LEU A 248 3.04 -1.00 16.84
C LEU A 248 1.77 -0.16 16.99
N ALA A 249 1.76 0.75 17.95
CA ALA A 249 0.55 1.48 18.30
C ALA A 249 0.16 2.54 17.25
N ASP A 250 1.17 3.25 16.73
CA ASP A 250 0.97 4.44 15.91
C ASP A 250 2.23 4.78 15.07
N GLU A 251 2.15 5.85 14.29
CA GLU A 251 3.20 6.35 13.43
C GLU A 251 4.45 6.81 14.23
N ALA A 252 4.26 7.26 15.47
CA ALA A 252 5.39 7.65 16.34
C ALA A 252 6.21 6.44 16.78
N ALA A 253 5.53 5.32 17.02
CA ALA A 253 6.19 4.04 17.31
C ALA A 253 6.94 3.50 16.07
N ILE A 254 6.40 3.67 14.86
CA ILE A 254 7.11 3.37 13.60
C ILE A 254 8.36 4.25 13.47
N ALA A 255 8.28 5.56 13.68
CA ALA A 255 9.42 6.45 13.60
C ALA A 255 10.53 6.06 14.62
N THR A 256 10.14 5.65 15.81
CA THR A 256 11.07 5.13 16.84
C THR A 256 11.73 3.83 16.38
N MET A 257 10.97 2.89 15.85
CA MET A 257 11.47 1.62 15.31
C MET A 257 12.46 1.84 14.17
N LEU A 258 12.16 2.75 13.23
CA LEU A 258 13.07 3.09 12.14
C LEU A 258 14.39 3.68 12.65
N THR A 259 14.33 4.50 13.70
CA THR A 259 15.54 5.06 14.34
C THR A 259 16.41 3.95 14.95
N LEU A 260 15.80 2.99 15.64
CA LEU A 260 16.51 1.83 16.19
C LEU A 260 17.12 0.96 15.07
N LEU A 261 16.43 0.82 13.95
CA LEU A 261 16.97 0.09 12.79
C LEU A 261 18.19 0.79 12.17
N VAL A 262 18.18 2.14 12.10
CA VAL A 262 19.36 2.94 11.68
C VAL A 262 20.57 2.62 12.56
N GLU A 263 20.39 2.65 13.88
CA GLU A 263 21.47 2.36 14.84
C GLU A 263 21.98 0.92 14.70
N ALA A 264 21.07 -0.05 14.62
CA ALA A 264 21.42 -1.46 14.51
C ALA A 264 22.16 -1.79 13.20
N ARG A 265 21.76 -1.16 12.08
CA ARG A 265 22.37 -1.40 10.77
C ARG A 265 23.68 -0.62 10.60
N GLY A 266 23.75 0.62 11.12
CA GLY A 266 24.96 1.45 11.08
C GLY A 266 26.12 0.91 11.91
N SER A 267 25.87 0.09 12.94
CA SER A 267 26.93 -0.52 13.77
C SER A 267 27.69 -1.66 13.07
N ARG A 268 27.41 -1.96 11.80
CA ARG A 268 28.07 -3.01 10.98
C ARG A 268 29.19 -2.46 10.08
N SER A 269 29.41 -1.15 10.07
CA SER A 269 30.39 -0.48 9.21
C SER A 269 31.79 -0.56 9.75
#